data_7427d6775d321172c435958eff03f041
#
_entry.id   7427d6775d321172c435958eff03f041
#
_cell.length_a   1.000
_cell.length_b   1.000
_cell.length_c   1.000
_cell.angle_alpha   90.00
_cell.angle_beta   90.00
_cell.angle_gamma   90.00
#
_symmetry.space_group_name_H-M   'P 1'
#
loop_
_entity.id
_entity.type
_entity.pdbx_description
1 polymer ?
#
loop_
_entity_poly.entity_id
_entity_poly.type
_entity_poly.pdbx_seq_one_letter_code
_entity_poly.pdbx_strand_id
1 'polypeptide(L)'
;MGTVVSFDVPDWVSRDGGGGAVLDRVRQWLHWVDATFSPYRDDSDVSRFGRGSIPLAECAPELAEVLAACADVSACSGGYFTTRPGGRFDPSGYVKGWAIERAAAMLTAAGSAGHSVNGGGDIQCVGDRGAGQPWRVGIADPLRPGSLALVVTGQDFAVATSGIAERGAHIVNPHTGLPAAGLASLTVVGARLAATDAYATAAFAMGPAARDWVESLDGYEAFAVTPGGQVWQTSGFRAYLASAAGTSNSGDWPAS
;
A
#
# COMPACT_ATOMS: atom_id res chain seq x y z
N MET A 1 -6.06 9.84 -7.62
CA MET A 1 -5.78 8.46 -7.15
C MET A 1 -7.03 7.55 -7.21
N GLY A 2 -8.23 8.07 -7.34
CA GLY A 2 -9.46 7.28 -7.53
C GLY A 2 -9.79 6.27 -6.42
N THR A 3 -9.28 6.49 -5.20
CA THR A 3 -9.50 5.62 -4.04
C THR A 3 -9.98 6.41 -2.84
N VAL A 4 -10.73 5.75 -1.95
CA VAL A 4 -11.13 6.32 -0.66
C VAL A 4 -9.96 6.24 0.30
N VAL A 5 -9.71 7.33 1.04
CA VAL A 5 -8.72 7.36 2.12
C VAL A 5 -9.45 7.57 3.44
N SER A 6 -9.20 6.69 4.41
CA SER A 6 -9.77 6.75 5.75
C SER A 6 -8.67 6.88 6.81
N PHE A 7 -9.02 7.49 7.93
CA PHE A 7 -8.11 7.78 9.03
C PHE A 7 -8.72 7.25 10.33
N ASP A 8 -7.93 6.55 11.13
CA ASP A 8 -8.25 6.23 12.52
C ASP A 8 -7.19 6.90 13.40
N VAL A 9 -7.60 7.91 14.20
CA VAL A 9 -6.71 8.74 15.04
C VAL A 9 -7.30 8.81 16.46
N PRO A 10 -7.18 7.73 17.23
CA PRO A 10 -7.88 7.59 18.51
C PRO A 10 -7.54 8.67 19.53
N ASP A 11 -6.29 9.14 19.55
CA ASP A 11 -5.82 10.15 20.49
C ASP A 11 -6.36 11.57 20.21
N TRP A 12 -6.96 11.81 19.03
CA TRP A 12 -7.58 13.10 18.69
C TRP A 12 -9.05 13.20 19.07
N VAL A 13 -9.72 12.08 19.26
CA VAL A 13 -11.12 12.06 19.74
C VAL A 13 -11.25 12.74 21.12
N SER A 14 -10.18 12.75 21.90
CA SER A 14 -10.11 13.32 23.24
C SER A 14 -9.59 14.77 23.29
N ARG A 15 -9.18 15.36 22.15
CA ARG A 15 -8.59 16.71 22.10
C ARG A 15 -9.55 17.68 21.42
N ASP A 16 -10.01 18.69 22.19
CA ASP A 16 -10.90 19.74 21.70
C ASP A 16 -10.33 20.43 20.44
N GLY A 17 -10.91 20.15 19.28
CA GLY A 17 -10.85 21.00 18.08
C GLY A 17 -9.57 21.00 17.24
N GLY A 18 -8.45 20.38 17.64
CA GLY A 18 -7.15 20.49 16.92
C GLY A 18 -7.03 19.63 15.65
N GLY A 19 -7.81 18.58 15.52
CA GLY A 19 -7.67 17.60 14.42
C GLY A 19 -8.13 18.10 13.05
N GLY A 20 -9.13 18.97 13.00
CA GLY A 20 -9.76 19.40 11.75
C GLY A 20 -8.80 20.09 10.77
N ALA A 21 -8.01 21.04 11.25
CA ALA A 21 -7.05 21.77 10.41
C ALA A 21 -5.91 20.88 9.88
N VAL A 22 -5.54 19.86 10.64
CA VAL A 22 -4.52 18.88 10.19
C VAL A 22 -5.11 17.98 9.12
N LEU A 23 -6.31 17.44 9.32
CA LEU A 23 -7.01 16.63 8.33
C LEU A 23 -7.27 17.42 7.04
N ASP A 24 -7.56 18.72 7.12
CA ASP A 24 -7.68 19.58 5.93
C ASP A 24 -6.36 19.69 5.17
N ARG A 25 -5.21 19.83 5.85
CA ARG A 25 -3.90 19.81 5.19
C ARG A 25 -3.59 18.45 4.56
N VAL A 26 -3.91 17.35 5.25
CA VAL A 26 -3.74 16.00 4.69
C VAL A 26 -4.64 15.81 3.47
N ARG A 27 -5.88 16.29 3.51
CA ARG A 27 -6.78 16.26 2.34
C ARG A 27 -6.20 17.07 1.17
N GLN A 28 -5.69 18.28 1.42
CA GLN A 28 -5.03 19.11 0.40
C GLN A 28 -3.82 18.41 -0.19
N TRP A 29 -3.00 17.75 0.63
CA TRP A 29 -1.89 16.90 0.18
C TRP A 29 -2.36 15.81 -0.78
N LEU A 30 -3.38 15.03 -0.41
CA LEU A 30 -3.89 13.96 -1.25
C LEU A 30 -4.50 14.46 -2.56
N HIS A 31 -5.19 15.60 -2.55
CA HIS A 31 -5.67 16.25 -3.76
C HIS A 31 -4.53 16.76 -4.65
N TRP A 32 -3.49 17.32 -4.06
CA TRP A 32 -2.30 17.73 -4.79
C TRP A 32 -1.59 16.52 -5.43
N VAL A 33 -1.45 15.41 -4.70
CA VAL A 33 -0.90 14.16 -5.27
C VAL A 33 -1.74 13.69 -6.45
N ASP A 34 -3.07 13.71 -6.33
CA ASP A 34 -3.93 13.32 -7.45
C ASP A 34 -3.77 14.25 -8.66
N ALA A 35 -3.69 15.56 -8.44
CA ALA A 35 -3.49 16.53 -9.52
C ALA A 35 -2.14 16.35 -10.21
N THR A 36 -1.08 16.05 -9.46
CA THR A 36 0.30 15.98 -9.96
C THR A 36 0.64 14.61 -10.56
N PHE A 37 0.18 13.52 -9.92
CA PHE A 37 0.63 12.15 -10.22
C PHE A 37 -0.41 11.28 -10.93
N SER A 38 -1.63 11.75 -11.19
CA SER A 38 -2.64 10.92 -11.85
C SER A 38 -2.29 10.65 -13.31
N PRO A 39 -2.17 9.38 -13.73
CA PRO A 39 -1.96 9.03 -15.13
C PRO A 39 -3.23 9.22 -15.99
N TYR A 40 -4.37 9.51 -15.36
CA TYR A 40 -5.68 9.70 -16.01
C TYR A 40 -6.02 11.16 -16.27
N ARG A 41 -5.23 12.09 -15.70
CA ARG A 41 -5.38 13.54 -15.92
C ARG A 41 -4.37 13.99 -16.95
N ASP A 42 -4.83 14.59 -18.04
CA ASP A 42 -3.95 15.06 -19.12
C ASP A 42 -3.03 16.21 -18.70
N ASP A 43 -3.47 17.00 -17.72
CA ASP A 43 -2.77 18.17 -17.16
C ASP A 43 -1.79 17.83 -16.03
N SER A 44 -1.76 16.58 -15.53
CA SER A 44 -0.83 16.16 -14.49
C SER A 44 0.63 16.15 -14.98
N ASP A 45 1.57 16.35 -14.05
CA ASP A 45 3.01 16.28 -14.36
C ASP A 45 3.39 14.88 -14.87
N VAL A 46 2.86 13.82 -14.27
CA VAL A 46 3.07 12.44 -14.72
C VAL A 46 2.64 12.25 -16.17
N SER A 47 1.47 12.73 -16.54
CA SER A 47 0.98 12.62 -17.93
C SER A 47 1.78 13.49 -18.88
N ARG A 48 2.11 14.74 -18.52
CA ARG A 48 2.89 15.67 -19.33
C ARG A 48 4.32 15.19 -19.55
N PHE A 49 4.98 14.73 -18.47
CA PHE A 49 6.32 14.14 -18.52
C PHE A 49 6.32 12.83 -19.32
N GLY A 50 5.34 11.96 -19.08
CA GLY A 50 5.21 10.68 -19.77
C GLY A 50 5.06 10.79 -21.29
N ARG A 51 4.44 11.89 -21.78
CA ARG A 51 4.32 12.22 -23.21
C ARG A 51 5.51 13.03 -23.77
N GLY A 52 6.48 13.40 -22.92
CA GLY A 52 7.60 14.25 -23.31
C GLY A 52 7.21 15.71 -23.53
N SER A 53 6.06 16.17 -23.01
CA SER A 53 5.57 17.56 -23.16
C SER A 53 6.32 18.54 -22.27
N ILE A 54 6.88 18.08 -21.16
CA ILE A 54 7.74 18.83 -20.24
C ILE A 54 8.92 17.96 -19.79
N PRO A 55 10.11 18.54 -19.57
CA PRO A 55 11.23 17.86 -18.96
C PRO A 55 11.00 17.68 -17.45
N LEU A 56 11.71 16.72 -16.82
CA LEU A 56 11.61 16.46 -15.38
C LEU A 56 11.89 17.70 -14.52
N ALA A 57 12.79 18.56 -14.96
CA ALA A 57 13.14 19.80 -14.26
C ALA A 57 11.99 20.83 -14.16
N GLU A 58 10.95 20.71 -14.98
CA GLU A 58 9.74 21.54 -14.94
C GLU A 58 8.59 20.88 -14.18
N CYS A 59 8.76 19.63 -13.74
CA CYS A 59 7.78 18.91 -12.90
C CYS A 59 7.96 19.28 -11.42
N ALA A 60 6.96 18.93 -10.62
CA ALA A 60 7.09 18.97 -9.15
C ALA A 60 8.32 18.17 -8.70
N PRO A 61 9.15 18.71 -7.78
CA PRO A 61 10.38 18.05 -7.33
C PRO A 61 10.15 16.64 -6.76
N GLU A 62 8.99 16.40 -6.20
CA GLU A 62 8.58 15.09 -5.68
C GLU A 62 8.48 14.02 -6.79
N LEU A 63 8.27 14.40 -8.06
CA LEU A 63 8.30 13.43 -9.15
C LEU A 63 9.69 12.84 -9.32
N ALA A 64 10.76 13.62 -9.18
CA ALA A 64 12.12 13.10 -9.23
C ALA A 64 12.42 12.16 -8.05
N GLU A 65 11.95 12.49 -6.83
CA GLU A 65 12.04 11.61 -5.64
C GLU A 65 11.36 10.26 -5.91
N VAL A 66 10.11 10.30 -6.37
CA VAL A 66 9.33 9.10 -6.68
C VAL A 66 10.01 8.25 -7.76
N LEU A 67 10.54 8.88 -8.82
CA LEU A 67 11.20 8.14 -9.90
C LEU A 67 12.50 7.48 -9.44
N ALA A 68 13.28 8.13 -8.57
CA ALA A 68 14.46 7.53 -7.97
C ALA A 68 14.09 6.29 -7.17
N ALA A 69 13.08 6.41 -6.27
CA ALA A 69 12.60 5.27 -5.50
C ALA A 69 12.02 4.14 -6.38
N CYS A 70 11.30 4.47 -7.45
CA CYS A 70 10.83 3.48 -8.43
C CYS A 70 11.99 2.75 -9.10
N ALA A 71 13.10 3.45 -9.41
CA ALA A 71 14.29 2.84 -9.99
C ALA A 71 14.95 1.85 -9.02
N ASP A 72 15.03 2.20 -7.73
CA ASP A 72 15.55 1.31 -6.68
C ASP A 72 14.70 0.04 -6.55
N VAL A 73 13.36 0.18 -6.51
CA VAL A 73 12.44 -0.97 -6.48
C VAL A 73 12.56 -1.82 -7.74
N SER A 74 12.69 -1.18 -8.91
CA SER A 74 12.90 -1.90 -10.17
C SER A 74 14.19 -2.71 -10.15
N ALA A 75 15.28 -2.12 -9.67
CA ALA A 75 16.57 -2.79 -9.57
C ALA A 75 16.54 -3.98 -8.60
N CYS A 76 16.03 -3.79 -7.37
CA CYS A 76 15.99 -4.86 -6.37
C CYS A 76 15.00 -5.97 -6.73
N SER A 77 13.94 -5.67 -7.49
CA SER A 77 12.99 -6.67 -7.97
C SER A 77 13.40 -7.33 -9.30
N GLY A 78 14.60 -7.05 -9.83
CA GLY A 78 15.03 -7.59 -11.12
C GLY A 78 14.13 -7.17 -12.28
N GLY A 79 13.52 -5.97 -12.20
CA GLY A 79 12.66 -5.41 -13.23
C GLY A 79 11.19 -5.85 -13.17
N TYR A 80 10.77 -6.61 -12.17
CA TYR A 80 9.36 -6.96 -11.98
C TYR A 80 8.49 -5.77 -11.55
N PHE A 81 9.08 -4.77 -10.92
CA PHE A 81 8.45 -3.45 -10.77
C PHE A 81 8.86 -2.56 -11.94
N THR A 82 7.90 -1.85 -12.53
CA THR A 82 8.15 -0.91 -13.62
C THR A 82 7.24 0.30 -13.53
N THR A 83 7.76 1.47 -13.91
CA THR A 83 6.97 2.69 -14.13
C THR A 83 6.36 2.75 -15.53
N ARG A 84 6.48 1.68 -16.33
CA ARG A 84 5.93 1.60 -17.69
C ARG A 84 5.15 0.30 -17.91
N PRO A 85 4.12 0.00 -17.08
CA PRO A 85 3.30 -1.17 -17.32
C PRO A 85 2.59 -1.04 -18.69
N GLY A 86 2.72 -2.07 -19.53
CA GLY A 86 2.16 -2.03 -20.89
C GLY A 86 2.72 -0.92 -21.78
N GLY A 87 3.92 -0.37 -21.46
CA GLY A 87 4.60 0.67 -22.23
C GLY A 87 4.18 2.11 -21.92
N ARG A 88 3.09 2.33 -21.19
CA ARG A 88 2.64 3.66 -20.75
C ARG A 88 3.35 4.06 -19.46
N PHE A 89 3.77 5.32 -19.37
CA PHE A 89 4.36 5.85 -18.14
C PHE A 89 3.29 5.97 -17.03
N ASP A 90 3.49 5.23 -15.95
CA ASP A 90 2.58 5.16 -14.81
C ASP A 90 3.34 4.71 -13.54
N PRO A 91 3.71 5.66 -12.66
CA PRO A 91 4.38 5.35 -11.40
C PRO A 91 3.40 5.00 -10.26
N SER A 92 2.11 4.79 -10.52
CA SER A 92 1.05 4.66 -9.49
C SER A 92 1.27 3.48 -8.54
N GLY A 93 1.99 2.44 -8.96
CA GLY A 93 2.36 1.31 -8.10
C GLY A 93 3.30 1.68 -6.94
N TYR A 94 3.90 2.87 -6.95
CA TYR A 94 4.66 3.44 -5.83
C TYR A 94 3.94 4.63 -5.19
N VAL A 95 3.34 5.49 -6.03
CA VAL A 95 2.76 6.78 -5.62
C VAL A 95 1.67 6.62 -4.56
N LYS A 96 0.84 5.58 -4.63
CA LYS A 96 -0.25 5.35 -3.69
C LYS A 96 0.29 5.14 -2.27
N GLY A 97 1.19 4.18 -2.08
CA GLY A 97 1.81 3.91 -0.79
C GLY A 97 2.59 5.12 -0.25
N TRP A 98 3.35 5.79 -1.12
CA TRP A 98 4.09 7.00 -0.79
C TRP A 98 3.17 8.15 -0.31
N ALA A 99 2.06 8.37 -0.98
CA ALA A 99 1.13 9.43 -0.61
C ALA A 99 0.48 9.19 0.75
N ILE A 100 0.12 7.93 1.06
CA ILE A 100 -0.49 7.52 2.33
C ILE A 100 0.56 7.57 3.46
N GLU A 101 1.77 7.11 3.22
CA GLU A 101 2.88 7.20 4.18
C GLU A 101 3.18 8.66 4.55
N ARG A 102 3.23 9.56 3.56
CA ARG A 102 3.37 11.01 3.80
C ARG A 102 2.19 11.59 4.58
N ALA A 103 0.96 11.15 4.29
CA ALA A 103 -0.22 11.55 5.06
C ALA A 103 -0.10 11.10 6.53
N ALA A 104 0.34 9.87 6.80
CA ALA A 104 0.60 9.40 8.16
C ALA A 104 1.70 10.23 8.85
N ALA A 105 2.80 10.53 8.15
CA ALA A 105 3.86 11.39 8.70
C ALA A 105 3.36 12.80 9.07
N MET A 106 2.39 13.36 8.32
CA MET A 106 1.78 14.64 8.66
C MET A 106 0.97 14.56 9.96
N LEU A 107 0.31 13.44 10.24
CA LEU A 107 -0.41 13.21 11.50
C LEU A 107 0.59 13.09 12.67
N THR A 108 1.69 12.36 12.48
CA THR A 108 2.79 12.27 13.48
C THR A 108 3.35 13.66 13.79
N ALA A 109 3.67 14.45 12.75
CA ALA A 109 4.21 15.80 12.91
C ALA A 109 3.23 16.76 13.62
N ALA A 110 1.94 16.47 13.57
CA ALA A 110 0.91 17.20 14.30
C ALA A 110 0.68 16.70 15.74
N GLY A 111 1.49 15.75 16.21
CA GLY A 111 1.48 15.24 17.58
C GLY A 111 0.58 14.05 17.84
N SER A 112 0.09 13.34 16.80
CA SER A 112 -0.56 12.05 16.99
C SER A 112 0.47 10.99 17.34
N ALA A 113 0.24 10.29 18.44
CA ALA A 113 1.10 9.20 18.93
C ALA A 113 0.70 7.84 18.34
N GLY A 114 -0.58 7.69 17.95
CA GLY A 114 -1.09 6.46 17.35
C GLY A 114 -2.19 6.74 16.33
N HIS A 115 -1.98 6.30 15.10
CA HIS A 115 -2.96 6.46 14.02
C HIS A 115 -2.77 5.41 12.91
N SER A 116 -3.81 5.22 12.13
CA SER A 116 -3.71 4.49 10.87
C SER A 116 -4.30 5.30 9.71
N VAL A 117 -3.69 5.16 8.53
CA VAL A 117 -4.16 5.75 7.28
C VAL A 117 -4.33 4.63 6.27
N ASN A 118 -5.56 4.45 5.82
CA ASN A 118 -5.93 3.43 4.83
C ASN A 118 -6.30 4.10 3.51
N GLY A 119 -5.68 3.67 2.42
CA GLY A 119 -6.00 4.11 1.07
C GLY A 119 -6.24 2.92 0.15
N GLY A 120 -7.54 2.56 -0.06
CA GLY A 120 -7.90 1.46 -0.95
C GLY A 120 -7.38 0.10 -0.49
N GLY A 121 -7.37 -0.18 0.81
CA GLY A 121 -6.92 -1.44 1.39
C GLY A 121 -5.45 -1.47 1.79
N ASP A 122 -4.62 -0.51 1.36
CA ASP A 122 -3.24 -0.41 1.82
C ASP A 122 -3.16 0.56 2.99
N ILE A 123 -2.47 0.14 4.04
CA ILE A 123 -2.57 0.77 5.36
C ILE A 123 -1.19 1.05 5.93
N GLN A 124 -0.96 2.29 6.36
CA GLN A 124 0.14 2.64 7.25
C GLN A 124 -0.39 2.77 8.67
N CYS A 125 0.18 2.01 9.58
CA CYS A 125 -0.06 2.10 11.02
C CYS A 125 1.15 2.74 11.71
N VAL A 126 0.90 3.64 12.65
CA VAL A 126 1.91 4.32 13.47
C VAL A 126 1.52 4.18 14.93
N GLY A 127 2.51 3.90 15.80
CA GLY A 127 2.31 3.70 17.22
C GLY A 127 1.30 2.61 17.55
N ASP A 128 0.58 2.76 18.65
CA ASP A 128 -0.49 1.86 19.06
C ASP A 128 -1.88 2.51 18.95
N ARG A 129 -2.92 1.72 19.07
CA ARG A 129 -4.32 2.17 18.99
C ARG A 129 -4.81 2.84 20.30
N GLY A 130 -3.93 3.06 21.24
CA GLY A 130 -4.20 3.56 22.59
C GLY A 130 -4.03 2.46 23.64
N ALA A 131 -3.53 2.87 24.81
CA ALA A 131 -3.29 1.99 25.96
C ALA A 131 -2.42 0.74 25.65
N GLY A 132 -1.46 0.85 24.75
CA GLY A 132 -0.56 -0.25 24.36
C GLY A 132 -1.20 -1.30 23.45
N GLN A 133 -2.42 -1.04 22.93
CA GLN A 133 -3.10 -2.00 22.07
C GLN A 133 -2.54 -1.95 20.65
N PRO A 134 -2.07 -3.08 20.08
CA PRO A 134 -1.58 -3.09 18.70
C PRO A 134 -2.72 -2.86 17.71
N TRP A 135 -2.37 -2.33 16.55
CA TRP A 135 -3.26 -2.28 15.39
C TRP A 135 -3.59 -3.69 14.92
N ARG A 136 -4.78 -3.85 14.38
CA ARG A 136 -5.26 -5.11 13.80
C ARG A 136 -5.78 -4.83 12.41
N VAL A 137 -5.16 -5.43 11.40
CA VAL A 137 -5.50 -5.25 9.99
C VAL A 137 -5.99 -6.58 9.41
N GLY A 138 -7.22 -6.60 8.91
CA GLY A 138 -7.80 -7.75 8.23
C GLY A 138 -7.29 -7.84 6.80
N ILE A 139 -6.82 -9.02 6.39
CA ILE A 139 -6.47 -9.32 5.00
C ILE A 139 -7.66 -10.05 4.38
N ALA A 140 -8.23 -9.46 3.33
CA ALA A 140 -9.38 -10.01 2.64
C ALA A 140 -9.05 -11.36 1.96
N ASP A 141 -10.02 -12.29 1.98
CA ASP A 141 -9.91 -13.53 1.24
C ASP A 141 -10.26 -13.28 -0.24
N PRO A 142 -9.31 -13.42 -1.19
CA PRO A 142 -9.56 -13.12 -2.60
C PRO A 142 -10.56 -14.07 -3.26
N LEU A 143 -10.83 -15.23 -2.65
CA LEU A 143 -11.71 -16.25 -3.18
C LEU A 143 -13.10 -16.24 -2.54
N ARG A 144 -13.27 -15.54 -1.40
CA ARG A 144 -14.52 -15.45 -0.64
C ARG A 144 -14.82 -14.00 -0.31
N PRO A 145 -15.51 -13.26 -1.18
CA PRO A 145 -15.86 -11.86 -0.95
C PRO A 145 -16.55 -11.66 0.42
N GLY A 146 -16.16 -10.63 1.14
CA GLY A 146 -16.66 -10.32 2.47
C GLY A 146 -16.05 -11.15 3.62
N SER A 147 -15.14 -12.08 3.32
CA SER A 147 -14.42 -12.87 4.33
C SER A 147 -12.98 -12.38 4.49
N LEU A 148 -12.41 -12.65 5.66
CA LEU A 148 -10.98 -12.44 5.92
C LEU A 148 -10.22 -13.76 5.76
N ALA A 149 -9.05 -13.71 5.11
CA ALA A 149 -8.10 -14.80 5.09
C ALA A 149 -7.40 -14.92 6.45
N LEU A 150 -6.98 -13.78 7.01
CA LEU A 150 -6.35 -13.69 8.33
C LEU A 150 -6.34 -12.24 8.84
N VAL A 151 -5.86 -12.05 10.08
CA VAL A 151 -5.64 -10.73 10.68
C VAL A 151 -4.17 -10.62 11.07
N VAL A 152 -3.51 -9.57 10.60
CA VAL A 152 -2.18 -9.18 11.07
C VAL A 152 -2.28 -8.12 12.16
N THR A 153 -1.29 -8.10 13.05
CA THR A 153 -1.26 -7.18 14.19
C THR A 153 0.15 -6.67 14.42
N GLY A 154 0.27 -5.45 14.90
CA GLY A 154 1.57 -4.83 15.17
C GLY A 154 1.45 -3.37 15.57
N GLN A 155 2.62 -2.74 15.74
CA GLN A 155 2.81 -1.31 15.90
C GLN A 155 3.81 -0.86 14.83
N ASP A 156 3.71 0.37 14.35
CA ASP A 156 4.65 0.93 13.36
C ASP A 156 4.90 0.01 12.16
N PHE A 157 3.82 -0.39 11.48
CA PHE A 157 3.91 -1.28 10.33
C PHE A 157 2.98 -0.85 9.20
N ALA A 158 3.25 -1.35 8.03
CA ALA A 158 2.45 -1.14 6.82
C ALA A 158 1.99 -2.48 6.25
N VAL A 159 0.83 -2.47 5.61
CA VAL A 159 0.25 -3.62 4.91
C VAL A 159 -0.20 -3.17 3.53
N ALA A 160 0.21 -3.87 2.50
CA ALA A 160 -0.29 -3.65 1.14
C ALA A 160 -0.62 -4.97 0.46
N THR A 161 -1.69 -4.99 -0.31
CA THR A 161 -2.15 -6.19 -1.01
C THR A 161 -2.32 -5.94 -2.50
N SER A 162 -1.65 -6.72 -3.30
CA SER A 162 -1.85 -6.83 -4.74
C SER A 162 -2.67 -8.08 -5.06
N GLY A 163 -3.65 -7.95 -5.97
CA GLY A 163 -4.52 -9.06 -6.33
C GLY A 163 -5.42 -8.77 -7.51
N ILE A 164 -6.18 -9.79 -7.92
CA ILE A 164 -7.12 -9.68 -9.05
C ILE A 164 -8.53 -9.27 -8.61
N ALA A 165 -8.83 -9.29 -7.31
CA ALA A 165 -10.20 -9.12 -6.81
C ALA A 165 -10.75 -7.69 -6.99
N GLU A 166 -9.91 -6.64 -6.84
CA GLU A 166 -10.38 -5.25 -6.85
C GLU A 166 -10.42 -4.61 -8.24
N ARG A 167 -9.42 -4.89 -9.09
CA ARG A 167 -9.24 -4.22 -10.39
C ARG A 167 -9.04 -5.20 -11.55
N GLY A 168 -9.32 -6.49 -11.34
CA GLY A 168 -9.05 -7.52 -12.35
C GLY A 168 -7.55 -7.70 -12.62
N ALA A 169 -7.20 -8.26 -13.78
CA ALA A 169 -5.82 -8.57 -14.16
C ALA A 169 -5.06 -7.34 -14.68
N HIS A 170 -4.96 -6.28 -13.85
CA HIS A 170 -4.30 -5.01 -14.22
C HIS A 170 -2.77 -5.02 -14.01
N ILE A 171 -2.26 -5.93 -13.18
CA ILE A 171 -0.81 -6.07 -12.97
C ILE A 171 -0.26 -6.98 -14.08
N VAL A 172 0.69 -6.44 -14.82
CA VAL A 172 1.35 -7.11 -15.95
C VAL A 172 2.73 -7.56 -15.49
N ASN A 173 3.14 -8.77 -15.88
CA ASN A 173 4.52 -9.21 -15.75
C ASN A 173 5.37 -8.47 -16.80
N PRO A 174 6.32 -7.59 -16.38
CA PRO A 174 7.07 -6.76 -17.32
C PRO A 174 7.98 -7.55 -18.28
N HIS A 175 8.39 -8.76 -17.90
CA HIS A 175 9.27 -9.59 -18.71
C HIS A 175 8.54 -10.31 -19.84
N THR A 176 7.24 -10.59 -19.65
CA THR A 176 6.44 -11.30 -20.65
C THR A 176 5.45 -10.42 -21.38
N GLY A 177 5.11 -9.24 -20.79
CA GLY A 177 4.04 -8.37 -21.27
C GLY A 177 2.63 -8.93 -21.05
N LEU A 178 2.51 -10.09 -20.40
CA LEU A 178 1.23 -10.73 -20.12
C LEU A 178 0.72 -10.38 -18.70
N PRO A 179 -0.59 -10.49 -18.42
CA PRO A 179 -1.10 -10.39 -17.06
C PRO A 179 -0.38 -11.31 -16.09
N ALA A 180 -0.07 -10.83 -14.90
CA ALA A 180 0.52 -11.63 -13.84
C ALA A 180 -0.37 -12.84 -13.49
N ALA A 181 0.23 -13.98 -13.26
CA ALA A 181 -0.47 -15.25 -13.04
C ALA A 181 0.14 -16.03 -11.86
N GLY A 182 -0.63 -17.01 -11.37
CA GLY A 182 -0.18 -17.93 -10.31
C GLY A 182 -0.60 -17.52 -8.91
N LEU A 183 -1.00 -16.25 -8.69
CA LEU A 183 -1.52 -15.74 -7.42
C LEU A 183 -2.90 -15.14 -7.60
N ALA A 184 -3.80 -15.31 -6.61
CA ALA A 184 -5.05 -14.60 -6.49
C ALA A 184 -4.87 -13.29 -5.72
N SER A 185 -4.06 -13.33 -4.63
CA SER A 185 -3.60 -12.15 -3.91
C SER A 185 -2.21 -12.40 -3.29
N LEU A 186 -1.49 -11.32 -3.08
CA LEU A 186 -0.25 -11.29 -2.33
C LEU A 186 -0.23 -10.04 -1.43
N THR A 187 -0.08 -10.26 -0.15
CA THR A 187 0.04 -9.20 0.86
C THR A 187 1.47 -9.14 1.33
N VAL A 188 2.04 -7.94 1.35
CA VAL A 188 3.35 -7.66 1.97
C VAL A 188 3.10 -6.87 3.24
N VAL A 189 3.87 -7.18 4.28
CA VAL A 189 3.95 -6.44 5.54
C VAL A 189 5.37 -5.92 5.70
N GLY A 190 5.51 -4.67 6.10
CA GLY A 190 6.82 -4.03 6.30
C GLY A 190 6.67 -2.75 7.13
N ALA A 191 7.74 -1.98 7.28
CA ALA A 191 7.71 -0.76 8.10
C ALA A 191 7.12 0.45 7.36
N ARG A 192 7.30 0.55 6.04
CA ARG A 192 7.00 1.74 5.24
C ARG A 192 6.09 1.41 4.07
N LEU A 193 4.95 2.09 3.98
CA LEU A 193 3.93 1.75 3.00
C LEU A 193 4.36 1.98 1.55
N ALA A 194 5.17 3.00 1.27
CA ALA A 194 5.68 3.26 -0.07
C ALA A 194 6.42 2.05 -0.66
N ALA A 195 7.33 1.47 0.11
CA ALA A 195 8.07 0.27 -0.30
C ALA A 195 7.19 -0.98 -0.25
N THR A 196 6.36 -1.13 0.78
CA THR A 196 5.46 -2.29 0.96
C THR A 196 4.49 -2.45 -0.22
N ASP A 197 3.86 -1.35 -0.70
CA ASP A 197 2.95 -1.34 -1.86
C ASP A 197 3.69 -1.68 -3.16
N ALA A 198 4.86 -1.07 -3.38
CA ALA A 198 5.66 -1.38 -4.56
C ALA A 198 6.17 -2.82 -4.56
N TYR A 199 6.56 -3.35 -3.41
CA TYR A 199 6.99 -4.75 -3.27
C TYR A 199 5.82 -5.72 -3.45
N ALA A 200 4.63 -5.40 -2.96
CA ALA A 200 3.43 -6.20 -3.23
C ALA A 200 3.14 -6.27 -4.73
N THR A 201 3.28 -5.14 -5.45
CA THR A 201 3.12 -5.08 -6.90
C THR A 201 4.17 -5.91 -7.63
N ALA A 202 5.46 -5.78 -7.28
CA ALA A 202 6.55 -6.55 -7.86
C ALA A 202 6.40 -8.05 -7.61
N ALA A 203 6.15 -8.43 -6.37
CA ALA A 203 5.98 -9.82 -5.95
C ALA A 203 4.78 -10.48 -6.64
N PHE A 204 3.67 -9.76 -6.76
CA PHE A 204 2.51 -10.27 -7.51
C PHE A 204 2.84 -10.50 -8.99
N ALA A 205 3.61 -9.58 -9.61
CA ALA A 205 4.08 -9.74 -10.99
C ALA A 205 5.03 -10.94 -11.18
N MET A 206 5.80 -11.32 -10.14
CA MET A 206 6.68 -12.51 -10.14
C MET A 206 5.91 -13.82 -10.11
N GLY A 207 4.70 -13.82 -9.52
CA GLY A 207 3.92 -15.03 -9.33
C GLY A 207 4.61 -16.05 -8.41
N PRO A 208 4.85 -17.30 -8.84
CA PRO A 208 5.43 -18.35 -7.98
C PRO A 208 6.82 -18.02 -7.41
N ALA A 209 7.62 -17.21 -8.09
CA ALA A 209 8.96 -16.82 -7.63
C ALA A 209 8.95 -15.75 -6.51
N ALA A 210 7.79 -15.17 -6.23
CA ALA A 210 7.64 -14.08 -5.25
C ALA A 210 8.11 -14.46 -3.85
N ARG A 211 7.87 -15.72 -3.41
CA ARG A 211 8.19 -16.17 -2.07
C ARG A 211 9.68 -16.01 -1.76
N ASP A 212 10.53 -16.57 -2.59
CA ASP A 212 11.98 -16.57 -2.36
C ASP A 212 12.54 -15.15 -2.45
N TRP A 213 11.95 -14.32 -3.33
CA TRP A 213 12.36 -12.93 -3.43
C TRP A 213 11.98 -12.13 -2.19
N VAL A 214 10.74 -12.21 -1.69
CA VAL A 214 10.35 -11.49 -0.46
C VAL A 214 11.11 -12.01 0.76
N GLU A 215 11.37 -13.32 0.85
CA GLU A 215 12.21 -13.91 1.90
C GLU A 215 13.62 -13.30 1.94
N SER A 216 14.12 -12.78 0.81
CA SER A 216 15.43 -12.12 0.71
C SER A 216 15.41 -10.62 1.11
N LEU A 217 14.22 -10.03 1.30
CA LEU A 217 14.08 -8.62 1.66
C LEU A 217 14.12 -8.45 3.18
N ASP A 218 15.09 -7.71 3.68
CA ASP A 218 15.22 -7.44 5.11
C ASP A 218 14.05 -6.58 5.62
N GLY A 219 13.34 -7.08 6.66
CA GLY A 219 12.23 -6.37 7.29
C GLY A 219 10.89 -6.42 6.53
N TYR A 220 10.77 -7.25 5.49
CA TYR A 220 9.51 -7.46 4.77
C TYR A 220 9.10 -8.92 4.78
N GLU A 221 7.80 -9.14 4.98
CA GLU A 221 7.21 -10.47 5.02
C GLU A 221 5.99 -10.52 4.11
N ALA A 222 5.67 -11.73 3.61
CA ALA A 222 4.53 -11.88 2.71
C ALA A 222 3.63 -13.07 3.07
N PHE A 223 2.35 -12.91 2.70
CA PHE A 223 1.33 -13.94 2.68
C PHE A 223 0.64 -13.94 1.31
N ALA A 224 0.46 -15.09 0.71
CA ALA A 224 -0.20 -15.18 -0.59
C ALA A 224 -1.22 -16.29 -0.67
N VAL A 225 -2.22 -16.09 -1.52
CA VAL A 225 -3.26 -17.04 -1.88
C VAL A 225 -3.18 -17.31 -3.36
N THR A 226 -3.14 -18.59 -3.75
CA THR A 226 -3.21 -18.99 -5.17
C THR A 226 -4.66 -19.07 -5.65
N PRO A 227 -4.91 -19.09 -6.98
CA PRO A 227 -6.26 -19.29 -7.52
C PRO A 227 -6.92 -20.61 -7.09
N GLY A 228 -6.12 -21.63 -6.76
CA GLY A 228 -6.59 -22.92 -6.23
C GLY A 228 -6.81 -22.94 -4.72
N GLY A 229 -6.67 -21.80 -4.02
CA GLY A 229 -6.89 -21.69 -2.57
C GLY A 229 -5.73 -22.20 -1.71
N GLN A 230 -4.59 -22.56 -2.32
CA GLN A 230 -3.37 -22.84 -1.56
C GLN A 230 -2.81 -21.53 -1.02
N VAL A 231 -2.21 -21.61 0.18
CA VAL A 231 -1.59 -20.45 0.81
C VAL A 231 -0.11 -20.71 1.08
N TRP A 232 0.69 -19.66 1.04
CA TRP A 232 2.06 -19.69 1.55
C TRP A 232 2.38 -18.36 2.26
N GLN A 233 3.39 -18.39 3.08
CA GLN A 233 3.92 -17.22 3.77
C GLN A 233 5.44 -17.34 3.89
N THR A 234 6.11 -16.19 4.07
CA THR A 234 7.52 -16.11 4.42
C THR A 234 7.77 -16.53 5.87
N SER A 235 9.01 -16.83 6.21
CA SER A 235 9.38 -17.44 7.49
C SER A 235 9.04 -16.55 8.70
N GLY A 236 9.23 -15.23 8.59
CA GLY A 236 8.98 -14.26 9.64
C GLY A 236 7.53 -13.77 9.71
N PHE A 237 6.67 -14.08 8.73
CA PHE A 237 5.29 -13.57 8.69
C PHE A 237 4.48 -13.92 9.94
N ARG A 238 4.81 -15.03 10.60
CA ARG A 238 4.13 -15.46 11.83
C ARG A 238 4.20 -14.44 12.96
N ALA A 239 5.23 -13.58 12.98
CA ALA A 239 5.36 -12.54 13.99
C ALA A 239 4.23 -11.50 13.92
N TYR A 240 3.60 -11.36 12.76
CA TYR A 240 2.47 -10.46 12.55
C TYR A 240 1.09 -11.09 12.77
N LEU A 241 1.00 -12.41 12.95
CA LEU A 241 -0.30 -13.05 13.15
C LEU A 241 -0.87 -12.69 14.51
N ALA A 242 -2.14 -12.31 14.55
CA ALA A 242 -2.86 -12.09 15.79
C ALA A 242 -2.89 -13.41 16.59
N SER A 243 -2.43 -13.37 17.85
CA SER A 243 -2.56 -14.53 18.74
C SER A 243 -4.02 -14.98 18.83
N ALA A 244 -4.26 -16.28 18.80
CA ALA A 244 -5.60 -16.87 18.88
C ALA A 244 -6.34 -16.63 20.22
N ALA A 245 -5.71 -15.97 21.19
CA ALA A 245 -6.30 -15.60 22.47
C ALA A 245 -7.11 -14.32 22.33
N GLY A 246 -8.43 -14.43 22.05
CA GLY A 246 -9.34 -13.29 22.11
C GLY A 246 -10.40 -13.17 21.02
N THR A 247 -10.83 -14.28 20.42
CA THR A 247 -12.07 -14.27 19.63
C THR A 247 -13.28 -14.44 20.53
N SER A 248 -13.64 -13.42 21.32
CA SER A 248 -15.03 -13.21 21.68
C SER A 248 -15.71 -12.53 20.49
N ASN A 249 -16.53 -13.32 19.84
CA ASN A 249 -17.41 -12.91 18.75
C ASN A 249 -18.35 -11.80 19.22
N SER A 250 -18.15 -10.57 18.79
CA SER A 250 -19.18 -9.56 18.75
C SER A 250 -19.00 -8.80 17.44
N GLY A 251 -19.73 -9.27 16.43
CA GLY A 251 -19.89 -8.58 15.18
C GLY A 251 -20.59 -7.26 15.42
N ASP A 252 -19.91 -6.18 15.04
CA ASP A 252 -20.53 -4.93 14.56
C ASP A 252 -19.41 -4.18 13.84
N TRP A 253 -19.32 -4.44 12.54
CA TRP A 253 -18.51 -3.65 11.63
C TRP A 253 -19.47 -2.77 10.83
N PRO A 254 -19.36 -1.43 10.84
CA PRO A 254 -20.19 -0.61 9.98
C PRO A 254 -19.84 -0.89 8.51
N ALA A 255 -20.84 -1.33 7.77
CA ALA A 255 -20.80 -1.37 6.32
C ALA A 255 -20.76 0.07 5.78
N SER A 256 -19.82 0.34 4.92
CA SER A 256 -19.78 1.53 4.07
C SER A 256 -19.60 1.15 2.63
#